data_bf7ffaaf2219bcf6cf86c94fdaf5b23b
#
_entry.id   bf7ffaaf2219bcf6cf86c94fdaf5b23b
#
_cell.length_a   1.000
_cell.length_b   1.000
_cell.length_c   1.000
_cell.angle_alpha   90.00
_cell.angle_beta   90.00
_cell.angle_gamma   90.00
#
_symmetry.space_group_name_H-M   'P 1'
#
loop_
_entity.id
_entity.type
_entity.pdbx_description
1 polymer ?
#
loop_
_entity_poly.entity_id
_entity_poly.type
_entity_poly.pdbx_seq_one_letter_code
_entity_poly.pdbx_strand_id
1 'polypeptide(L)'
;MATVVSAARFKLVFNVPPSALEACKAAIFAAGAGRYPGPGNYTECCWTAMGTGQFRPGDTANPHIGSVGTLEEVQEARVETLCVGEDVARKAVEALKT
;
A
#
# COMPACT_ATOMS: atom_id res chain seq x y z
N MET A 1 -3.44 -28.41 -26.81
CA MET A 1 -2.95 -28.46 -25.43
C MET A 1 -2.91 -27.05 -24.86
N ALA A 2 -3.51 -26.86 -23.69
CA ALA A 2 -3.50 -25.55 -23.08
C ALA A 2 -2.13 -25.25 -22.44
N THR A 3 -1.65 -24.03 -22.63
CA THR A 3 -0.47 -23.54 -21.95
C THR A 3 -0.89 -22.82 -20.69
N VAL A 4 -0.34 -23.23 -19.55
CA VAL A 4 -0.60 -22.55 -18.29
C VAL A 4 0.48 -21.49 -18.10
N VAL A 5 0.04 -20.25 -17.99
CA VAL A 5 0.92 -19.12 -17.72
C VAL A 5 0.67 -18.64 -16.31
N SER A 6 1.69 -18.69 -15.48
CA SER A 6 1.61 -18.14 -14.12
C SER A 6 1.63 -16.62 -14.18
N ALA A 7 0.71 -15.99 -13.48
CA ALA A 7 0.71 -14.55 -13.35
C ALA A 7 1.92 -14.10 -12.54
N ALA A 8 2.50 -12.97 -12.91
CA ALA A 8 3.58 -12.35 -12.14
C ALA A 8 3.07 -11.92 -10.78
N ARG A 9 3.93 -12.02 -9.78
CA ARG A 9 3.61 -11.64 -8.41
C ARG A 9 4.34 -10.36 -8.04
N PHE A 10 3.61 -9.46 -7.44
CA PHE A 10 4.14 -8.17 -7.01
C PHE A 10 3.88 -7.99 -5.51
N LYS A 11 4.80 -7.33 -4.85
CA LYS A 11 4.58 -6.88 -3.49
C LYS A 11 4.22 -5.41 -3.54
N LEU A 12 3.04 -5.07 -3.04
CA LEU A 12 2.63 -3.68 -2.87
C LEU A 12 3.02 -3.25 -1.46
N VAL A 13 3.76 -2.17 -1.35
CA VAL A 13 4.17 -1.59 -0.07
C VAL A 13 3.76 -0.13 -0.07
N PHE A 14 3.10 0.31 1.00
CA PHE A 14 2.77 1.72 1.14
C PHE A 14 2.72 2.10 2.61
N ASN A 15 2.93 3.38 2.86
CA ASN A 15 2.78 3.96 4.18
C ASN A 15 1.55 4.86 4.17
N VAL A 16 0.84 4.89 5.27
CA VAL A 16 -0.41 5.63 5.37
C VAL A 16 -0.60 6.12 6.81
N PRO A 17 -1.20 7.30 7.02
CA PRO A 17 -1.56 7.71 8.37
C PRO A 17 -2.48 6.66 9.03
N PRO A 18 -2.30 6.38 10.32
CA PRO A 18 -3.10 5.36 10.99
C PRO A 18 -4.61 5.57 10.85
N SER A 19 -5.06 6.82 10.78
CA SER A 19 -6.48 7.13 10.63
C SER A 19 -7.07 6.69 9.28
N ALA A 20 -6.23 6.51 8.26
CA ALA A 20 -6.67 6.09 6.93
C ALA A 20 -6.36 4.61 6.65
N LEU A 21 -5.78 3.89 7.60
CA LEU A 21 -5.30 2.53 7.40
C LEU A 21 -6.41 1.59 6.92
N GLU A 22 -7.54 1.55 7.64
CA GLU A 22 -8.60 0.59 7.30
C GLU A 22 -9.25 0.92 5.96
N ALA A 23 -9.42 2.19 5.64
CA ALA A 23 -9.96 2.60 4.34
C ALA A 23 -9.03 2.19 3.20
N CYS A 24 -7.73 2.37 3.36
CA CYS A 24 -6.75 1.97 2.35
C CYS A 24 -6.71 0.45 2.19
N LYS A 25 -6.77 -0.30 3.27
CA LYS A 25 -6.83 -1.76 3.22
C LYS A 25 -8.07 -2.22 2.47
N ALA A 26 -9.22 -1.67 2.79
CA ALA A 26 -10.47 -2.01 2.10
C ALA A 26 -10.36 -1.75 0.60
N ALA A 27 -9.76 -0.63 0.22
CA ALA A 27 -9.61 -0.25 -1.19
C ALA A 27 -8.72 -1.23 -1.96
N ILE A 28 -7.56 -1.60 -1.41
CA ILE A 28 -6.67 -2.53 -2.10
C ILE A 28 -7.23 -3.94 -2.17
N PHE A 29 -7.94 -4.39 -1.14
CA PHE A 29 -8.56 -5.71 -1.16
C PHE A 29 -9.71 -5.77 -2.16
N ALA A 30 -10.50 -4.70 -2.28
CA ALA A 30 -11.54 -4.61 -3.31
C ALA A 30 -10.95 -4.66 -4.72
N ALA A 31 -9.73 -4.16 -4.90
CA ALA A 31 -9.03 -4.22 -6.17
C ALA A 31 -8.44 -5.61 -6.47
N GLY A 32 -8.46 -6.52 -5.52
CA GLY A 32 -7.99 -7.88 -5.69
C GLY A 32 -6.65 -8.20 -5.03
N ALA A 33 -6.04 -7.25 -4.33
CA ALA A 33 -4.80 -7.50 -3.60
C ALA A 33 -5.05 -8.44 -2.41
N GLY A 34 -4.01 -9.08 -1.94
CA GLY A 34 -4.05 -9.90 -0.73
C GLY A 34 -4.65 -11.28 -0.91
N ARG A 35 -4.77 -11.74 -2.13
CA ARG A 35 -5.28 -13.09 -2.43
C ARG A 35 -4.12 -13.99 -2.80
N TYR A 36 -3.97 -15.08 -2.04
CA TYR A 36 -2.93 -16.06 -2.33
C TYR A 36 -3.48 -17.16 -3.24
N PRO A 37 -2.76 -17.48 -4.32
CA PRO A 37 -3.20 -18.55 -5.22
C PRO A 37 -3.10 -19.91 -4.53
N GLY A 38 -3.99 -20.81 -4.92
CA GLY A 38 -4.01 -22.16 -4.40
C GLY A 38 -5.32 -22.52 -3.69
N PRO A 39 -5.41 -23.76 -3.18
CA PRO A 39 -6.66 -24.28 -2.63
C PRO A 39 -7.05 -23.67 -1.28
N GLY A 40 -6.16 -22.94 -0.62
CA GLY A 40 -6.43 -22.37 0.70
C GLY A 40 -7.42 -21.22 0.70
N ASN A 41 -7.59 -20.55 -0.44
CA ASN A 41 -8.51 -19.42 -0.59
C ASN A 41 -8.29 -18.31 0.42
N TYR A 42 -7.04 -18.03 0.75
CA TYR A 42 -6.73 -16.89 1.63
C TYR A 42 -6.95 -15.59 0.89
N THR A 43 -7.72 -14.70 1.49
CA THR A 43 -8.02 -13.36 0.95
C THR A 43 -7.75 -12.31 2.00
N GLU A 44 -7.68 -11.05 1.57
CA GLU A 44 -7.47 -9.91 2.46
C GLU A 44 -6.21 -10.05 3.30
N CYS A 45 -5.18 -10.66 2.72
CA CYS A 45 -3.92 -10.89 3.41
C CYS A 45 -3.02 -9.68 3.30
N CYS A 46 -2.52 -9.21 4.42
CA CYS A 46 -1.53 -8.14 4.45
C CYS A 46 -0.75 -8.23 5.75
N TRP A 47 0.34 -7.49 5.77
CA TRP A 47 1.14 -7.31 6.97
C TRP A 47 1.22 -5.82 7.26
N THR A 48 1.05 -5.44 8.52
CA THR A 48 1.03 -4.03 8.92
C THR A 48 1.97 -3.83 10.10
N ALA A 49 2.77 -2.77 10.03
CA ALA A 49 3.59 -2.33 11.16
C ALA A 49 3.40 -0.84 11.36
N MET A 50 3.45 -0.43 12.60
CA MET A 50 3.43 0.99 12.95
C MET A 50 4.87 1.50 13.04
N GLY A 51 5.09 2.71 12.58
CA GLY A 51 6.40 3.34 12.62
C GLY A 51 6.30 4.84 12.63
N THR A 52 7.44 5.49 12.57
CA THR A 52 7.54 6.94 12.60
C THR A 52 8.20 7.40 11.30
N GLY A 53 7.48 8.21 10.53
CA GLY A 53 8.02 8.87 9.36
C GLY A 53 8.66 10.20 9.78
N GLN A 54 9.71 10.60 9.08
CA GLN A 54 10.42 11.82 9.38
C GLN A 54 10.66 12.59 8.09
N PHE A 55 10.46 13.90 8.15
CA PHE A 55 10.73 14.76 7.01
C PHE A 55 11.07 16.18 7.47
N ARG A 56 11.77 16.89 6.60
CA ARG A 56 12.06 18.31 6.79
C ARG A 56 11.69 19.04 5.50
N PRO A 57 10.65 19.88 5.51
CA PRO A 57 10.31 20.65 4.31
C PRO A 57 11.45 21.60 3.92
N GLY A 58 11.83 21.59 2.64
CA GLY A 58 12.87 22.47 2.11
C GLY A 58 12.32 23.87 1.80
N ASP A 59 13.22 24.76 1.36
CA ASP A 59 12.93 26.18 1.15
C ASP A 59 11.76 26.45 0.22
N THR A 60 11.54 25.60 -0.80
CA THR A 60 10.49 25.78 -1.78
C THR A 60 9.28 24.88 -1.54
N ALA A 61 9.27 24.13 -0.44
CA ALA A 61 8.17 23.22 -0.12
C ALA A 61 6.93 24.01 0.31
N ASN A 62 5.77 23.42 0.02
CA ASN A 62 4.49 23.89 0.53
C ASN A 62 3.91 22.78 1.41
N PRO A 63 4.37 22.65 2.65
CA PRO A 63 4.06 21.50 3.46
C PRO A 63 2.61 21.47 3.90
N HIS A 64 2.00 20.28 3.81
CA HIS A 64 0.68 20.01 4.35
C HIS A 64 0.74 19.87 5.87
N ILE A 65 1.85 19.29 6.36
CA ILE A 65 2.15 19.14 7.79
C ILE A 65 3.53 19.74 8.02
N GLY A 66 3.67 20.50 9.08
CA GLY A 66 4.95 21.08 9.49
C GLY A 66 5.25 22.39 8.82
N SER A 67 6.47 22.86 8.97
CA SER A 67 6.97 24.15 8.46
C SER A 67 8.30 23.97 7.75
N VAL A 68 8.56 24.85 6.81
CA VAL A 68 9.85 24.89 6.10
C VAL A 68 11.00 24.94 7.11
N GLY A 69 12.00 24.06 6.93
CA GLY A 69 13.18 23.98 7.75
C GLY A 69 13.02 23.31 9.11
N THR A 70 11.81 22.93 9.50
CA THR A 70 11.53 22.26 10.76
C THR A 70 11.43 20.76 10.58
N LEU A 71 12.18 20.00 11.37
CA LEU A 71 12.11 18.54 11.33
C LEU A 71 10.80 18.08 11.96
N GLU A 72 10.05 17.29 11.23
CA GLU A 72 8.78 16.72 11.68
C GLU A 72 8.85 15.21 11.74
N GLU A 73 8.12 14.64 12.69
CA GLU A 73 7.93 13.20 12.80
C GLU A 73 6.44 12.92 12.87
N VAL A 74 5.98 11.92 12.09
CA VAL A 74 4.58 11.52 12.06
C VAL A 74 4.46 10.02 12.21
N GLN A 75 3.40 9.58 12.87
CA GLN A 75 3.10 8.17 12.96
C GLN A 75 2.57 7.68 11.62
N GLU A 76 3.05 6.53 11.19
CA GLU A 76 2.62 5.91 9.93
C GLU A 76 2.42 4.42 10.12
N ALA A 77 1.44 3.88 9.40
CA ALA A 77 1.30 2.44 9.23
C ALA A 77 1.97 2.05 7.91
N ARG A 78 2.81 1.03 7.94
CA ARG A 78 3.38 0.43 6.73
C ARG A 78 2.64 -0.85 6.43
N VAL A 79 2.13 -0.97 5.22
CA VAL A 79 1.36 -2.12 4.78
C VAL A 79 2.08 -2.83 3.64
N GLU A 80 2.15 -4.16 3.71
CA GLU A 80 2.66 -4.98 2.64
C GLU A 80 1.61 -6.01 2.25
N THR A 81 1.40 -6.20 0.96
CA THR A 81 0.42 -7.16 0.47
C THR A 81 0.88 -7.75 -0.87
N LEU A 82 0.40 -8.94 -1.17
CA LEU A 82 0.67 -9.62 -2.44
C LEU A 82 -0.35 -9.21 -3.48
N CYS A 83 0.12 -8.91 -4.69
CA CYS A 83 -0.74 -8.73 -5.87
C CYS A 83 -0.35 -9.78 -6.89
N VAL A 84 -1.29 -10.64 -7.27
CA VAL A 84 -1.06 -11.66 -8.29
C VAL A 84 -1.61 -11.13 -9.61
N GLY A 85 -0.70 -10.86 -10.55
CA GLY A 85 -1.02 -10.29 -11.84
C GLY A 85 -0.82 -8.79 -11.90
N GLU A 86 -0.36 -8.31 -13.06
CA GLU A 86 -0.11 -6.89 -13.28
C GLU A 86 -1.39 -6.07 -13.16
N ASP A 87 -2.52 -6.60 -13.63
CA ASP A 87 -3.81 -5.91 -13.54
C ASP A 87 -4.19 -5.59 -12.10
N VAL A 88 -4.01 -6.57 -11.21
CA VAL A 88 -4.31 -6.38 -9.79
C VAL A 88 -3.39 -5.34 -9.18
N ALA A 89 -2.09 -5.42 -9.49
CA ALA A 89 -1.12 -4.44 -8.99
C ALA A 89 -1.50 -3.02 -9.42
N ARG A 90 -1.85 -2.82 -10.69
CA ARG A 90 -2.26 -1.50 -11.19
C ARG A 90 -3.53 -1.00 -10.54
N LYS A 91 -4.54 -1.86 -10.39
CA LYS A 91 -5.81 -1.49 -9.76
C LYS A 91 -5.63 -1.12 -8.29
N ALA A 92 -4.78 -1.86 -7.59
CA ALA A 92 -4.50 -1.58 -6.19
C ALA A 92 -3.81 -0.22 -6.01
N VAL A 93 -2.82 0.08 -6.86
CA VAL A 93 -2.15 1.38 -6.84
C VAL A 93 -3.13 2.50 -7.14
N GLU A 94 -3.98 2.34 -8.16
CA GLU A 94 -4.99 3.35 -8.50
C GLU A 94 -5.98 3.57 -7.35
N ALA A 95 -6.36 2.52 -6.65
CA ALA A 95 -7.28 2.63 -5.52
C ALA A 95 -6.70 3.50 -4.40
N LEU A 96 -5.39 3.50 -4.23
CA LEU A 96 -4.72 4.30 -3.20
C LEU A 96 -4.61 5.77 -3.56
N LYS A 97 -4.82 6.13 -4.83
CA LYS A 97 -4.66 7.52 -5.30
C LYS A 97 -5.91 8.38 -5.15
N THR A 98 -7.00 7.80 -4.74
CA THR A 98 -8.27 8.52 -4.61
C THR A 98 -8.50 9.15 -3.24
#